data_97a01135082a57da058b2035d63a5646
#
_entry.id   97a01135082a57da058b2035d63a5646
#
_cell.length_a   1.000
_cell.length_b   1.000
_cell.length_c   1.000
_cell.angle_alpha   90.00
_cell.angle_beta   90.00
_cell.angle_gamma   90.00
#
_symmetry.space_group_name_H-M   'P 1'
#
loop_
_entity.id
_entity.type
_entity.pdbx_description
1 polymer ?
#
loop_
_entity_poly.entity_id
_entity_poly.type
_entity_poly.pdbx_seq_one_letter_code
_entity_poly.pdbx_strand_id
1 'polypeptide(L)'
;MKMLSKKKSLLIVFLTIFSCFIVMPKVNAFSYDLYKAKYKCALRTAPSDKVGAVKNGNDDVKVAVNQEVSYIKTTTGPNNGKSNQTWYAVKMDYAAREYTGYLAKACMYDVKTYSYNDDSAFEDKISYFPASYKPYLRKLHAAHPNWTFEADYTSLNWEDAAEAESQKGTSAISKYYPSLMFKDSIYPNGLLVDGTSWYAPAKDAVKYYMDARNFLTEKNVFMFQSLAYNANEDSSVSKLLSGTFMSGSFTENGVTKTYANAFIEAAKESNVSSVHLASRALQEMGTRGSSASSGKVSGYEGYYNFYNIGATSGADNYLKGLEYAKNNGWNGIQKAITEGAKFIGSGYITKGQDTLYFQKFNVSKDRVRNAYTHQYQTNIMAPESEASSIYNSYSKNGKLGNSYNFVIPVYNARPDKAFKVSRTDTVGGNDTSNGSTEVDNKKDDSTVTTTTKNNVTTTTKKNETTTKTTTTTTAKPVVKPDKKVTNCGYKLNGSYLSGVRLGEDISGIKNYLQKQGGTVSTLNKNWISKVSGKIATGDIISIDDMAFETVVYGDISGDGAVTIKDLLLVQKHLLRNVSLSGANKMAADVSKDNAVTIKDLLLIQKYLLGSGSINQ
;
A
#
# COMPACT_ATOMS: atom_id res chain seq x y z
N MET A 1 -77.86 30.59 -32.04
CA MET A 1 -77.35 29.76 -31.00
C MET A 1 -76.02 29.22 -31.48
N LYS A 2 -74.90 29.80 -30.99
CA LYS A 2 -73.52 29.44 -31.44
C LYS A 2 -72.87 28.51 -30.42
N MET A 3 -72.47 27.30 -30.86
CA MET A 3 -71.64 26.37 -30.10
C MET A 3 -70.23 26.87 -30.11
N LEU A 4 -69.63 27.05 -28.94
CA LEU A 4 -68.22 27.33 -28.75
C LEU A 4 -67.45 25.99 -28.56
N SER A 5 -66.62 25.63 -29.52
CA SER A 5 -65.69 24.53 -29.48
C SER A 5 -64.48 24.94 -28.65
N LYS A 6 -64.21 24.22 -27.54
CA LYS A 6 -63.02 24.36 -26.76
C LYS A 6 -61.90 23.45 -27.40
N LYS A 7 -60.94 24.09 -28.03
CA LYS A 7 -59.70 23.41 -28.42
C LYS A 7 -58.85 23.17 -27.15
N LYS A 8 -58.61 21.90 -26.82
CA LYS A 8 -57.58 21.49 -25.85
C LYS A 8 -56.23 21.48 -26.57
N SER A 9 -55.35 22.41 -26.22
CA SER A 9 -53.94 22.38 -26.59
C SER A 9 -53.24 21.32 -25.77
N LEU A 10 -52.77 20.24 -26.43
CA LEU A 10 -51.90 19.22 -25.85
C LEU A 10 -50.47 19.75 -25.88
N LEU A 11 -49.98 20.18 -24.71
CA LEU A 11 -48.57 20.57 -24.52
C LEU A 11 -47.75 19.31 -24.41
N ILE A 12 -47.06 18.90 -25.48
CA ILE A 12 -46.07 17.82 -25.47
C ILE A 12 -44.79 18.42 -24.92
N VAL A 13 -44.50 18.12 -23.66
CA VAL A 13 -43.18 18.37 -23.04
C VAL A 13 -42.21 17.30 -23.55
N PHE A 14 -41.38 17.68 -24.49
CA PHE A 14 -40.19 16.87 -24.85
C PHE A 14 -39.22 16.94 -23.68
N LEU A 15 -39.17 15.88 -22.87
CA LEU A 15 -38.11 15.63 -21.91
C LEU A 15 -36.90 15.17 -22.72
N THR A 16 -36.04 16.08 -23.13
CA THR A 16 -34.70 15.75 -23.62
C THR A 16 -33.89 15.32 -22.42
N ILE A 17 -33.79 14.00 -22.21
CA ILE A 17 -32.78 13.39 -21.34
C ILE A 17 -31.46 13.64 -22.05
N PHE A 18 -30.73 14.64 -21.62
CA PHE A 18 -29.35 14.85 -21.97
C PHE A 18 -28.56 13.80 -21.18
N SER A 19 -28.44 12.60 -21.74
CA SER A 19 -27.47 11.62 -21.27
C SER A 19 -26.10 12.22 -21.54
N CYS A 20 -25.51 12.79 -20.51
CA CYS A 20 -24.10 13.16 -20.52
C CYS A 20 -23.31 11.83 -20.58
N PHE A 21 -23.09 11.33 -21.79
CA PHE A 21 -22.09 10.29 -22.01
C PHE A 21 -20.74 10.95 -21.70
N ILE A 22 -20.21 10.67 -20.51
CA ILE A 22 -18.80 10.87 -20.25
C ILE A 22 -18.08 9.94 -21.24
N VAL A 23 -17.60 10.50 -22.34
CA VAL A 23 -16.75 9.78 -23.28
C VAL A 23 -15.44 9.57 -22.54
N MET A 24 -15.34 8.44 -21.85
CA MET A 24 -14.05 8.03 -21.29
C MET A 24 -13.04 7.90 -22.46
N PRO A 25 -11.82 8.47 -22.33
CA PRO A 25 -10.83 8.31 -23.37
C PRO A 25 -10.61 6.82 -23.61
N LYS A 26 -10.83 6.37 -24.86
CA LYS A 26 -10.54 5.00 -25.26
C LYS A 26 -9.07 4.70 -24.96
N VAL A 27 -8.84 3.69 -24.15
CA VAL A 27 -7.49 3.18 -23.94
C VAL A 27 -7.11 2.39 -25.17
N ASN A 28 -6.10 2.84 -25.89
CA ASN A 28 -5.63 2.10 -27.07
C ASN A 28 -5.15 0.71 -26.67
N ALA A 29 -5.50 -0.30 -27.47
CA ALA A 29 -4.94 -1.64 -27.33
C ALA A 29 -3.41 -1.56 -27.33
N PHE A 30 -2.74 -2.28 -26.44
CA PHE A 30 -1.29 -2.35 -26.36
C PHE A 30 -0.81 -3.77 -26.09
N SER A 31 0.41 -4.07 -26.51
CA SER A 31 1.09 -5.31 -26.14
C SER A 31 2.28 -4.99 -25.25
N TYR A 32 2.59 -5.88 -24.33
CA TYR A 32 3.81 -5.79 -23.55
C TYR A 32 4.49 -7.14 -23.40
N ASP A 33 5.81 -7.11 -23.33
CA ASP A 33 6.65 -8.26 -23.12
C ASP A 33 6.99 -8.41 -21.64
N LEU A 34 6.67 -9.58 -21.07
CA LEU A 34 7.01 -9.90 -19.70
C LEU A 34 8.40 -10.54 -19.62
N TYR A 35 9.35 -9.80 -19.05
CA TYR A 35 10.69 -10.28 -18.74
C TYR A 35 10.75 -10.71 -17.29
N LYS A 36 10.94 -12.01 -17.04
CA LYS A 36 10.94 -12.60 -15.70
C LYS A 36 12.15 -13.50 -15.49
N ALA A 37 12.81 -13.36 -14.33
CA ALA A 37 13.99 -14.15 -14.00
C ALA A 37 13.64 -15.61 -13.69
N LYS A 38 14.35 -16.53 -14.31
CA LYS A 38 14.26 -17.99 -14.06
C LYS A 38 15.14 -18.43 -12.91
N TYR A 39 16.29 -17.77 -12.77
CA TYR A 39 17.28 -18.07 -11.74
C TYR A 39 17.68 -16.80 -10.97
N LYS A 40 18.21 -16.98 -9.75
CA LYS A 40 18.84 -15.90 -9.02
C LYS A 40 20.18 -15.58 -9.69
N CYS A 41 20.30 -14.43 -10.33
CA CYS A 41 21.49 -14.02 -11.08
C CYS A 41 21.96 -12.63 -10.64
N ALA A 42 23.27 -12.37 -10.73
CA ALA A 42 23.82 -11.06 -10.51
C ALA A 42 23.47 -10.11 -11.67
N LEU A 43 23.04 -8.90 -11.34
CA LEU A 43 22.90 -7.82 -12.30
C LEU A 43 24.30 -7.30 -12.66
N ARG A 44 24.70 -7.37 -13.93
CA ARG A 44 26.06 -7.03 -14.37
C ARG A 44 26.16 -5.57 -14.80
N THR A 45 27.36 -4.99 -14.69
CA THR A 45 27.64 -3.61 -15.14
C THR A 45 27.79 -3.49 -16.66
N ALA A 46 28.07 -4.59 -17.35
CA ALA A 46 28.13 -4.70 -18.81
C ALA A 46 27.63 -6.10 -19.24
N PRO A 47 27.33 -6.32 -20.54
CA PRO A 47 26.80 -7.60 -21.05
C PRO A 47 27.89 -8.69 -21.11
N SER A 48 28.40 -9.09 -19.95
CA SER A 48 29.46 -10.10 -19.81
C SER A 48 29.40 -10.75 -18.43
N ASP A 49 29.64 -12.06 -18.37
CA ASP A 49 29.81 -12.80 -17.11
C ASP A 49 31.16 -12.55 -16.43
N LYS A 50 32.11 -11.96 -17.15
CA LYS A 50 33.46 -11.62 -16.66
C LYS A 50 33.53 -10.27 -15.94
N VAL A 51 32.52 -9.43 -16.08
CA VAL A 51 32.48 -8.13 -15.40
C VAL A 51 31.85 -8.23 -14.02
N GLY A 52 32.12 -7.25 -13.16
CA GLY A 52 31.54 -7.17 -11.82
C GLY A 52 30.02 -7.04 -11.83
N ALA A 53 29.40 -7.41 -10.73
CA ALA A 53 28.01 -7.13 -10.48
C ALA A 53 27.79 -5.64 -10.17
N VAL A 54 26.61 -5.12 -10.50
CA VAL A 54 26.13 -3.85 -9.94
C VAL A 54 26.08 -3.99 -8.42
N LYS A 55 26.51 -2.96 -7.70
CA LYS A 55 26.61 -2.98 -6.25
C LYS A 55 25.53 -2.17 -5.56
N ASN A 56 25.13 -2.62 -4.37
CA ASN A 56 24.42 -1.87 -3.36
C ASN A 56 25.30 -1.87 -2.10
N GLY A 57 26.11 -0.82 -1.91
CA GLY A 57 27.21 -0.85 -0.95
C GLY A 57 28.18 -1.98 -1.29
N ASN A 58 28.42 -2.90 -0.35
CA ASN A 58 29.29 -4.07 -0.55
C ASN A 58 28.57 -5.27 -1.21
N ASP A 59 27.25 -5.25 -1.28
CA ASP A 59 26.45 -6.37 -1.75
C ASP A 59 26.28 -6.36 -3.27
N ASP A 60 26.30 -7.55 -3.89
CA ASP A 60 25.92 -7.71 -5.29
C ASP A 60 24.41 -7.55 -5.44
N VAL A 61 23.98 -6.70 -6.36
CA VAL A 61 22.57 -6.63 -6.80
C VAL A 61 22.24 -7.91 -7.58
N LYS A 62 21.23 -8.64 -7.12
CA LYS A 62 20.81 -9.92 -7.71
C LYS A 62 19.32 -9.92 -7.96
N VAL A 63 18.93 -10.32 -9.18
CA VAL A 63 17.54 -10.59 -9.47
C VAL A 63 17.08 -11.84 -8.72
N ALA A 64 15.88 -11.82 -8.15
CA ALA A 64 15.29 -12.99 -7.50
C ALA A 64 14.55 -13.87 -8.52
N VAL A 65 14.37 -15.15 -8.19
CA VAL A 65 13.54 -16.06 -9.01
C VAL A 65 12.11 -15.51 -9.12
N ASN A 66 11.54 -15.56 -10.31
CA ASN A 66 10.23 -15.03 -10.66
C ASN A 66 10.07 -13.50 -10.50
N GLN A 67 11.16 -12.77 -10.27
CA GLN A 67 11.11 -11.31 -10.29
C GLN A 67 10.97 -10.79 -11.71
N GLU A 68 10.03 -9.87 -11.89
CA GLU A 68 9.86 -9.12 -13.15
C GLU A 68 10.90 -8.01 -13.23
N VAL A 69 11.33 -7.72 -14.45
CA VAL A 69 12.27 -6.64 -14.73
C VAL A 69 11.76 -5.81 -15.91
N SER A 70 12.06 -4.51 -15.89
CA SER A 70 11.72 -3.62 -17.00
C SER A 70 12.80 -3.70 -18.05
N TYR A 71 12.44 -4.15 -19.26
CA TYR A 71 13.33 -4.25 -20.40
C TYR A 71 13.69 -2.88 -20.98
N ILE A 72 14.94 -2.71 -21.35
CA ILE A 72 15.45 -1.50 -22.02
C ILE A 72 15.86 -1.82 -23.46
N LYS A 73 16.77 -2.80 -23.62
CA LYS A 73 17.25 -3.24 -24.94
C LYS A 73 17.93 -4.60 -24.89
N THR A 74 18.00 -5.24 -26.04
CA THR A 74 18.80 -6.45 -26.25
C THR A 74 20.21 -6.07 -26.74
N THR A 75 21.20 -6.84 -26.29
CA THR A 75 22.58 -6.71 -26.73
C THR A 75 23.25 -8.10 -26.72
N THR A 76 24.48 -8.20 -27.21
CA THR A 76 25.27 -9.42 -27.22
C THR A 76 26.54 -9.25 -26.40
N GLY A 77 27.04 -10.34 -25.85
CA GLY A 77 28.27 -10.35 -25.09
C GLY A 77 28.67 -11.78 -24.67
N PRO A 78 29.86 -11.98 -24.08
CA PRO A 78 30.30 -13.28 -23.62
C PRO A 78 29.50 -13.77 -22.42
N ASN A 79 29.24 -15.09 -22.39
CA ASN A 79 28.64 -15.79 -21.26
C ASN A 79 29.02 -17.26 -21.28
N ASN A 80 29.54 -17.81 -20.16
CA ASN A 80 30.00 -19.20 -20.00
C ASN A 80 30.97 -19.63 -21.11
N GLY A 81 31.96 -18.78 -21.39
CA GLY A 81 33.01 -19.08 -22.38
C GLY A 81 32.54 -18.96 -23.84
N LYS A 82 31.28 -18.66 -24.13
CA LYS A 82 30.74 -18.43 -25.48
C LYS A 82 30.68 -16.93 -25.75
N SER A 83 31.20 -16.50 -26.90
CA SER A 83 31.02 -15.14 -27.43
C SER A 83 29.59 -14.97 -27.99
N ASN A 84 29.14 -13.72 -28.12
CA ASN A 84 27.87 -13.37 -28.78
C ASN A 84 26.59 -14.00 -28.18
N GLN A 85 26.55 -14.18 -26.86
CA GLN A 85 25.33 -14.59 -26.16
C GLN A 85 24.41 -13.39 -25.97
N THR A 86 23.09 -13.66 -25.92
CA THR A 86 22.08 -12.61 -25.74
C THR A 86 22.05 -12.14 -24.29
N TRP A 87 22.05 -10.81 -24.13
CA TRP A 87 21.91 -10.10 -22.86
C TRP A 87 20.78 -9.08 -22.96
N TYR A 88 20.09 -8.88 -21.85
CA TYR A 88 19.08 -7.84 -21.72
C TYR A 88 19.58 -6.74 -20.79
N ALA A 89 19.61 -5.50 -21.28
CA ALA A 89 19.71 -4.33 -20.40
C ALA A 89 18.34 -4.12 -19.76
N VAL A 90 18.32 -4.00 -18.44
CA VAL A 90 17.07 -3.98 -17.66
C VAL A 90 17.16 -2.97 -16.51
N LYS A 91 15.98 -2.54 -16.05
CA LYS A 91 15.77 -1.92 -14.74
C LYS A 91 15.08 -2.90 -13.81
N MET A 92 15.46 -2.92 -12.55
CA MET A 92 14.86 -3.78 -11.55
C MET A 92 15.00 -3.21 -10.14
N ASP A 93 14.08 -3.58 -9.27
CA ASP A 93 14.16 -3.22 -7.86
C ASP A 93 15.02 -4.22 -7.08
N TYR A 94 15.85 -3.67 -6.19
CA TYR A 94 16.60 -4.40 -5.19
C TYR A 94 16.77 -3.54 -3.94
N ALA A 95 16.44 -4.08 -2.75
CA ALA A 95 16.53 -3.34 -1.49
C ALA A 95 15.85 -1.95 -1.57
N ALA A 96 14.61 -1.91 -2.03
CA ALA A 96 13.77 -0.72 -2.17
C ALA A 96 14.26 0.36 -3.16
N ARG A 97 15.28 0.06 -3.98
CA ARG A 97 15.89 0.97 -4.96
C ARG A 97 15.83 0.40 -6.37
N GLU A 98 15.78 1.28 -7.37
CA GLU A 98 15.86 0.89 -8.77
C GLU A 98 17.33 0.83 -9.23
N TYR A 99 17.69 -0.26 -9.91
CA TYR A 99 19.01 -0.48 -10.49
C TYR A 99 18.90 -0.78 -11.97
N THR A 100 19.85 -0.28 -12.74
CA THR A 100 20.02 -0.58 -14.16
C THR A 100 21.27 -1.42 -14.38
N GLY A 101 21.17 -2.41 -15.25
CA GLY A 101 22.30 -3.29 -15.58
C GLY A 101 21.90 -4.35 -16.59
N TYR A 102 22.68 -5.42 -16.65
CA TYR A 102 22.52 -6.47 -17.66
C TYR A 102 22.30 -7.83 -17.03
N LEU A 103 21.32 -8.56 -17.59
CA LEU A 103 21.05 -9.96 -17.28
C LEU A 103 21.23 -10.81 -18.54
N ALA A 104 21.92 -11.95 -18.44
CA ALA A 104 22.02 -12.90 -19.53
C ALA A 104 20.64 -13.51 -19.83
N LYS A 105 20.30 -13.73 -21.11
CA LYS A 105 19.07 -14.45 -21.49
C LYS A 105 18.93 -15.79 -20.79
N ALA A 106 20.04 -16.50 -20.56
CA ALA A 106 20.06 -17.76 -19.83
C ALA A 106 19.55 -17.68 -18.38
N CYS A 107 19.56 -16.47 -17.77
CA CYS A 107 18.98 -16.20 -16.44
C CYS A 107 17.46 -15.98 -16.48
N MET A 108 16.88 -15.83 -17.65
CA MET A 108 15.49 -15.42 -17.83
C MET A 108 14.64 -16.58 -18.35
N TYR A 109 13.34 -16.53 -18.06
CA TYR A 109 12.36 -17.30 -18.83
C TYR A 109 12.29 -16.78 -20.26
N ASP A 110 11.75 -17.58 -21.17
CA ASP A 110 11.36 -17.07 -22.48
C ASP A 110 10.33 -15.95 -22.29
N VAL A 111 10.51 -14.91 -23.11
CA VAL A 111 9.66 -13.72 -23.06
C VAL A 111 8.25 -14.11 -23.46
N LYS A 112 7.29 -13.71 -22.65
CA LYS A 112 5.86 -13.85 -22.97
C LYS A 112 5.32 -12.48 -23.35
N THR A 113 4.67 -12.42 -24.49
CA THR A 113 3.94 -11.23 -24.94
C THR A 113 2.48 -11.36 -24.56
N TYR A 114 1.95 -10.35 -23.89
CA TYR A 114 0.54 -10.23 -23.55
C TYR A 114 -0.07 -9.04 -24.29
N SER A 115 -1.28 -9.19 -24.78
CA SER A 115 -2.03 -8.13 -25.44
C SER A 115 -3.18 -7.69 -24.54
N TYR A 116 -3.23 -6.39 -24.25
CA TYR A 116 -4.39 -5.75 -23.64
C TYR A 116 -5.27 -5.23 -24.78
N ASN A 117 -6.44 -5.77 -24.90
CA ASN A 117 -7.47 -5.23 -25.78
C ASN A 117 -8.37 -4.32 -24.96
N ASP A 118 -8.89 -3.26 -25.57
CA ASP A 118 -9.79 -2.32 -24.91
C ASP A 118 -10.99 -3.08 -24.31
N ASP A 119 -10.92 -3.33 -23.00
CA ASP A 119 -11.95 -4.01 -22.22
C ASP A 119 -12.70 -2.96 -21.40
N SER A 120 -13.79 -2.44 -21.95
CA SER A 120 -14.59 -1.39 -21.30
C SER A 120 -15.11 -1.83 -19.92
N ALA A 121 -15.49 -3.10 -19.76
CA ALA A 121 -15.97 -3.62 -18.49
C ALA A 121 -14.86 -3.66 -17.42
N PHE A 122 -13.63 -3.92 -17.84
CA PHE A 122 -12.48 -3.84 -16.95
C PHE A 122 -12.10 -2.39 -16.64
N GLU A 123 -12.10 -1.51 -17.65
CA GLU A 123 -11.81 -0.08 -17.45
C GLU A 123 -12.80 0.57 -16.48
N ASP A 124 -14.09 0.21 -16.57
CA ASP A 124 -15.10 0.68 -15.61
C ASP A 124 -14.76 0.24 -14.18
N LYS A 125 -14.34 -1.01 -13.99
CA LYS A 125 -13.94 -1.55 -12.68
C LYS A 125 -12.72 -0.83 -12.10
N ILE A 126 -11.73 -0.49 -12.93
CA ILE A 126 -10.53 0.22 -12.48
C ILE A 126 -10.66 1.75 -12.58
N SER A 127 -11.82 2.28 -13.00
CA SER A 127 -12.05 3.73 -13.10
C SER A 127 -11.80 4.44 -11.78
N TYR A 128 -12.12 3.79 -10.66
CA TYR A 128 -11.92 4.29 -9.29
C TYR A 128 -10.46 4.32 -8.84
N PHE A 129 -9.54 3.67 -9.56
CA PHE A 129 -8.12 3.77 -9.22
C PHE A 129 -7.51 5.06 -9.75
N PRO A 130 -6.55 5.65 -9.01
CA PRO A 130 -5.76 6.76 -9.53
C PRO A 130 -5.01 6.36 -10.81
N ALA A 131 -4.81 7.32 -11.72
CA ALA A 131 -4.15 7.09 -13.01
C ALA A 131 -2.81 6.34 -12.89
N SER A 132 -2.04 6.63 -11.82
CA SER A 132 -0.73 6.00 -11.58
C SER A 132 -0.77 4.50 -11.24
N TYR A 133 -1.94 3.92 -10.94
CA TYR A 133 -2.12 2.47 -10.70
C TYR A 133 -2.51 1.72 -11.98
N LYS A 134 -3.31 2.36 -12.84
CA LYS A 134 -3.97 1.71 -13.99
C LYS A 134 -3.01 0.98 -14.94
N PRO A 135 -1.81 1.49 -15.28
CA PRO A 135 -0.88 0.76 -16.14
C PRO A 135 -0.48 -0.62 -15.59
N TYR A 136 -0.29 -0.73 -14.28
CA TYR A 136 0.04 -2.00 -13.63
C TYR A 136 -1.15 -2.96 -13.66
N LEU A 137 -2.37 -2.46 -13.37
CA LEU A 137 -3.58 -3.27 -13.36
C LEU A 137 -3.93 -3.81 -14.75
N ARG A 138 -3.77 -2.99 -15.81
CA ARG A 138 -3.96 -3.43 -17.19
C ARG A 138 -2.99 -4.54 -17.59
N LYS A 139 -1.72 -4.45 -17.17
CA LYS A 139 -0.72 -5.51 -17.40
C LYS A 139 -1.11 -6.81 -16.70
N LEU A 140 -1.52 -6.74 -15.45
CA LEU A 140 -1.98 -7.91 -14.70
C LEU A 140 -3.24 -8.53 -15.32
N HIS A 141 -4.21 -7.70 -15.73
CA HIS A 141 -5.43 -8.18 -16.40
C HIS A 141 -5.15 -8.81 -17.76
N ALA A 142 -4.25 -8.24 -18.56
CA ALA A 142 -3.85 -8.83 -19.83
C ALA A 142 -3.23 -10.23 -19.67
N ALA A 143 -2.48 -10.47 -18.59
CA ALA A 143 -1.91 -11.76 -18.27
C ALA A 143 -2.93 -12.73 -17.62
N HIS A 144 -3.85 -12.19 -16.85
CA HIS A 144 -4.81 -12.93 -16.02
C HIS A 144 -6.19 -12.26 -16.06
N PRO A 145 -7.01 -12.49 -17.12
CA PRO A 145 -8.30 -11.82 -17.30
C PRO A 145 -9.33 -12.12 -16.20
N ASN A 146 -9.14 -13.21 -15.45
CA ASN A 146 -10.02 -13.60 -14.34
C ASN A 146 -9.67 -12.90 -13.01
N TRP A 147 -8.60 -12.11 -12.97
CA TRP A 147 -8.21 -11.37 -11.77
C TRP A 147 -9.00 -10.07 -11.68
N THR A 148 -9.49 -9.77 -10.48
CA THR A 148 -10.25 -8.54 -10.20
C THR A 148 -9.51 -7.69 -9.18
N PHE A 149 -9.69 -6.36 -9.28
CA PHE A 149 -8.99 -5.40 -8.45
C PHE A 149 -10.00 -4.44 -7.83
N GLU A 150 -9.86 -4.21 -6.55
CA GLU A 150 -10.66 -3.27 -5.76
C GLU A 150 -9.75 -2.25 -5.10
N ALA A 151 -10.11 -0.97 -5.17
CA ALA A 151 -9.38 0.09 -4.50
C ALA A 151 -9.90 0.26 -3.07
N ASP A 152 -9.03 0.09 -2.07
CA ASP A 152 -9.29 0.50 -0.69
C ASP A 152 -8.71 1.89 -0.46
N TYR A 153 -9.57 2.90 -0.43
CA TYR A 153 -9.19 4.26 -0.10
C TYR A 153 -9.03 4.39 1.41
N THR A 154 -7.81 4.25 1.89
CA THR A 154 -7.46 4.20 3.30
C THR A 154 -7.84 5.46 4.08
N SER A 155 -8.11 6.57 3.38
CA SER A 155 -8.35 7.91 3.96
C SER A 155 -7.17 8.48 4.78
N LEU A 156 -6.04 7.78 4.81
CA LEU A 156 -4.83 8.18 5.53
C LEU A 156 -3.90 8.98 4.61
N ASN A 157 -3.26 10.00 5.18
CA ASN A 157 -2.22 10.74 4.48
C ASN A 157 -0.97 9.86 4.35
N TRP A 158 -0.35 9.88 3.18
CA TRP A 158 0.84 9.08 2.85
C TRP A 158 2.03 9.31 3.80
N GLU A 159 2.39 10.58 4.04
CA GLU A 159 3.54 10.91 4.89
C GLU A 159 3.27 10.57 6.36
N ASP A 160 2.05 10.83 6.83
CA ASP A 160 1.65 10.53 8.20
C ASP A 160 1.61 9.01 8.44
N ALA A 161 1.13 8.25 7.47
CA ALA A 161 1.11 6.80 7.55
C ALA A 161 2.54 6.21 7.57
N ALA A 162 3.44 6.73 6.72
CA ALA A 162 4.83 6.31 6.72
C ALA A 162 5.56 6.70 8.02
N GLU A 163 5.25 7.87 8.59
CA GLU A 163 5.78 8.28 9.90
C GLU A 163 5.32 7.34 11.01
N ALA A 164 4.02 7.03 11.05
CA ALA A 164 3.46 6.14 12.07
C ALA A 164 4.06 4.72 11.99
N GLU A 165 4.20 4.18 10.78
CA GLU A 165 4.77 2.84 10.54
C GLU A 165 6.29 2.77 10.78
N SER A 166 7.01 3.89 10.75
CA SER A 166 8.44 3.94 11.06
C SER A 166 8.76 4.12 12.55
N GLN A 167 7.76 4.31 13.40
CA GLN A 167 7.97 4.41 14.84
C GLN A 167 8.53 3.12 15.43
N LYS A 168 9.35 3.28 16.50
CA LYS A 168 9.94 2.12 17.19
C LYS A 168 8.85 1.16 17.66
N GLY A 169 8.98 -0.10 17.27
CA GLY A 169 8.07 -1.18 17.68
C GLY A 169 6.88 -1.41 16.76
N THR A 170 6.62 -0.51 15.79
CA THR A 170 5.55 -0.69 14.80
C THR A 170 6.00 -1.59 13.66
N SER A 171 7.21 -1.34 13.14
CA SER A 171 7.81 -2.13 12.07
C SER A 171 9.22 -2.59 12.45
N ALA A 172 9.63 -3.71 11.88
CA ALA A 172 10.96 -4.27 12.05
C ALA A 172 11.51 -4.82 10.72
N ILE A 173 12.82 -4.80 10.57
CA ILE A 173 13.54 -5.39 9.45
C ILE A 173 14.78 -6.13 9.94
N SER A 174 15.11 -7.28 9.34
CA SER A 174 16.25 -8.08 9.76
C SER A 174 17.57 -7.45 9.33
N LYS A 175 18.60 -7.56 10.20
CA LYS A 175 19.98 -7.13 9.91
C LYS A 175 20.62 -7.78 8.67
N TYR A 176 20.06 -8.88 8.19
CA TYR A 176 20.55 -9.57 7.00
C TYR A 176 20.14 -8.91 5.68
N TYR A 177 19.31 -7.85 5.76
CA TYR A 177 19.02 -6.99 4.62
C TYR A 177 20.03 -5.85 4.54
N PRO A 178 20.19 -5.21 3.37
CA PRO A 178 21.12 -4.10 3.21
C PRO A 178 20.93 -3.00 4.25
N SER A 179 22.02 -2.53 4.83
CA SER A 179 22.01 -1.61 5.99
C SER A 179 21.23 -0.31 5.74
N LEU A 180 21.13 0.13 4.50
CA LEU A 180 20.34 1.30 4.10
C LEU A 180 18.82 1.14 4.33
N MET A 181 18.36 -0.08 4.57
CA MET A 181 16.96 -0.36 4.90
C MET A 181 16.62 -0.04 6.36
N PHE A 182 17.63 0.10 7.24
CA PHE A 182 17.45 0.36 8.67
C PHE A 182 18.44 1.38 9.25
N LYS A 183 19.25 2.03 8.39
CA LYS A 183 20.11 3.15 8.75
C LYS A 183 19.69 4.38 7.98
N ASP A 184 19.51 5.48 8.68
CA ASP A 184 19.17 6.77 8.11
C ASP A 184 19.84 7.91 8.90
N SER A 185 19.46 9.16 8.63
CA SER A 185 20.00 10.32 9.34
C SER A 185 19.59 10.36 10.82
N ILE A 186 18.48 9.72 11.18
CA ILE A 186 17.98 9.65 12.57
C ILE A 186 18.72 8.55 13.32
N TYR A 187 18.92 7.40 12.68
CA TYR A 187 19.59 6.22 13.26
C TYR A 187 20.76 5.75 12.37
N PRO A 188 21.89 6.48 12.36
CA PRO A 188 23.03 6.18 11.46
C PRO A 188 23.67 4.81 11.72
N ASN A 189 23.49 4.27 12.92
CA ASN A 189 23.93 2.91 13.28
C ASN A 189 22.80 1.87 13.25
N GLY A 190 21.57 2.30 12.90
CA GLY A 190 20.36 1.50 13.05
C GLY A 190 19.85 1.50 14.51
N LEU A 191 18.53 1.35 14.69
CA LEU A 191 17.88 1.21 15.98
C LEU A 191 17.44 -0.25 16.17
N LEU A 192 18.09 -0.99 17.07
CA LEU A 192 17.71 -2.34 17.43
C LEU A 192 16.37 -2.32 18.18
N VAL A 193 15.39 -3.10 17.73
CA VAL A 193 14.03 -3.12 18.29
C VAL A 193 13.66 -4.46 18.89
N ASP A 194 14.25 -5.57 18.42
CA ASP A 194 14.01 -6.90 18.98
C ASP A 194 15.24 -7.81 18.83
N GLY A 195 15.53 -8.56 19.89
CA GLY A 195 16.64 -9.49 19.99
C GLY A 195 17.98 -8.85 19.57
N THR A 196 18.79 -9.59 18.77
CA THR A 196 20.10 -9.13 18.27
C THR A 196 20.11 -8.91 16.75
N SER A 197 18.95 -8.97 16.10
CA SER A 197 18.87 -9.10 14.64
C SER A 197 17.80 -8.25 13.99
N TRP A 198 16.90 -7.61 14.72
CA TRP A 198 15.80 -6.86 14.18
C TRP A 198 15.94 -5.38 14.50
N TYR A 199 15.93 -4.57 13.48
CA TYR A 199 16.07 -3.13 13.52
C TYR A 199 14.78 -2.42 13.11
N ALA A 200 14.55 -1.21 13.62
CA ALA A 200 13.54 -0.33 13.06
C ALA A 200 13.90 -0.03 11.59
N PRO A 201 12.99 -0.16 10.63
CA PRO A 201 13.27 0.20 9.26
C PRO A 201 13.43 1.72 9.11
N ALA A 202 14.29 2.14 8.19
CA ALA A 202 14.37 3.53 7.77
C ALA A 202 13.02 3.98 7.16
N LYS A 203 12.62 5.23 7.37
CA LYS A 203 11.32 5.76 6.89
C LYS A 203 11.14 5.57 5.38
N ASP A 204 12.20 5.75 4.59
CA ASP A 204 12.14 5.54 3.15
C ASP A 204 11.94 4.06 2.76
N ALA A 205 12.45 3.13 3.55
CA ALA A 205 12.13 1.72 3.37
C ALA A 205 10.66 1.43 3.68
N VAL A 206 10.11 2.04 4.74
CA VAL A 206 8.68 1.97 5.05
C VAL A 206 7.84 2.48 3.88
N LYS A 207 8.16 3.66 3.33
CA LYS A 207 7.49 4.23 2.16
C LYS A 207 7.50 3.30 0.95
N TYR A 208 8.62 2.63 0.70
CA TYR A 208 8.71 1.66 -0.41
C TYR A 208 7.74 0.49 -0.22
N TYR A 209 7.72 -0.11 0.98
CA TYR A 209 6.86 -1.27 1.27
C TYR A 209 5.38 -0.92 1.41
N MET A 210 5.06 0.32 1.76
CA MET A 210 3.69 0.81 1.79
C MET A 210 3.14 1.17 0.41
N ASP A 211 3.99 1.49 -0.57
CA ASP A 211 3.52 1.84 -1.92
C ASP A 211 3.14 0.57 -2.70
N ALA A 212 1.85 0.31 -2.77
CA ALA A 212 1.31 -0.87 -3.45
C ALA A 212 1.82 -1.02 -4.90
N ARG A 213 2.09 0.09 -5.61
CA ARG A 213 2.56 0.07 -7.00
C ARG A 213 3.90 -0.63 -7.19
N ASN A 214 4.73 -0.74 -6.13
CA ASN A 214 5.98 -1.50 -6.16
C ASN A 214 5.75 -3.02 -6.23
N PHE A 215 4.55 -3.46 -5.89
CA PHE A 215 4.18 -4.87 -5.73
C PHE A 215 3.08 -5.33 -6.70
N LEU A 216 2.60 -4.46 -7.59
CA LEU A 216 1.62 -4.81 -8.64
C LEU A 216 2.31 -5.55 -9.80
N THR A 217 2.97 -6.65 -9.49
CA THR A 217 3.57 -7.62 -10.40
C THR A 217 2.87 -8.97 -10.25
N GLU A 218 3.01 -9.86 -11.23
CA GLU A 218 2.37 -11.19 -11.20
C GLU A 218 2.65 -11.96 -9.90
N LYS A 219 3.87 -11.82 -9.37
CA LYS A 219 4.30 -12.50 -8.14
C LYS A 219 3.81 -11.81 -6.87
N ASN A 220 3.97 -10.50 -6.79
CA ASN A 220 3.84 -9.79 -5.52
C ASN A 220 2.40 -9.28 -5.27
N VAL A 221 1.55 -9.25 -6.31
CA VAL A 221 0.14 -8.81 -6.17
C VAL A 221 -0.64 -9.63 -5.14
N PHE A 222 -0.19 -10.85 -4.84
CA PHE A 222 -0.77 -11.69 -3.81
C PHE A 222 -0.66 -11.12 -2.38
N MET A 223 0.13 -10.05 -2.16
CA MET A 223 0.06 -9.27 -0.92
C MET A 223 -1.33 -8.68 -0.68
N PHE A 224 -2.06 -8.43 -1.75
CA PHE A 224 -3.37 -7.79 -1.78
C PHE A 224 -4.52 -8.77 -2.03
N GLN A 225 -4.24 -10.07 -2.15
CA GLN A 225 -5.29 -11.07 -2.32
C GLN A 225 -6.24 -11.00 -1.12
N SER A 226 -7.54 -10.94 -1.39
CA SER A 226 -8.56 -11.06 -0.35
C SER A 226 -8.43 -12.41 0.35
N LEU A 227 -8.36 -12.38 1.67
CA LEU A 227 -8.22 -13.57 2.53
C LEU A 227 -9.57 -14.14 2.97
N ALA A 228 -10.69 -13.62 2.46
CA ALA A 228 -12.00 -14.21 2.64
C ALA A 228 -12.09 -15.58 1.95
N TYR A 229 -12.95 -16.44 2.45
CA TYR A 229 -13.14 -17.78 1.88
C TYR A 229 -13.52 -17.72 0.39
N ASN A 230 -12.81 -18.49 -0.40
CA ASN A 230 -13.06 -18.69 -1.82
C ASN A 230 -12.94 -20.18 -2.17
N ALA A 231 -14.05 -20.81 -2.53
CA ALA A 231 -14.09 -22.25 -2.86
C ALA A 231 -13.17 -22.65 -4.04
N ASN A 232 -12.83 -21.73 -4.91
CA ASN A 232 -11.90 -22.00 -6.03
C ASN A 232 -10.47 -22.34 -5.56
N GLU A 233 -10.11 -21.97 -4.33
CA GLU A 233 -8.80 -22.23 -3.73
C GLU A 233 -8.69 -23.64 -3.13
N ASP A 234 -9.81 -24.25 -2.72
CA ASP A 234 -9.85 -25.50 -1.94
C ASP A 234 -9.04 -26.64 -2.58
N SER A 235 -9.10 -26.75 -3.90
CA SER A 235 -8.35 -27.77 -4.65
C SER A 235 -6.82 -27.60 -4.59
N SER A 236 -6.33 -26.47 -4.10
CA SER A 236 -4.89 -26.19 -3.99
C SER A 236 -4.31 -26.63 -2.64
N VAL A 237 -5.15 -26.79 -1.60
CA VAL A 237 -4.73 -27.09 -0.22
C VAL A 237 -3.95 -28.39 -0.12
N SER A 238 -4.47 -29.49 -0.70
CA SER A 238 -3.79 -30.79 -0.64
C SER A 238 -2.38 -30.75 -1.23
N LYS A 239 -2.20 -30.04 -2.34
CA LYS A 239 -0.89 -29.92 -2.97
C LYS A 239 0.04 -28.99 -2.21
N LEU A 240 -0.48 -27.91 -1.61
CA LEU A 240 0.28 -27.05 -0.72
C LEU A 240 0.87 -27.83 0.46
N LEU A 241 0.10 -28.75 1.05
CA LEU A 241 0.50 -29.57 2.17
C LEU A 241 1.40 -30.76 1.78
N SER A 242 1.55 -31.06 0.49
CA SER A 242 2.33 -32.22 0.00
C SER A 242 3.80 -32.16 0.46
N GLY A 243 4.33 -33.29 0.94
CA GLY A 243 5.70 -33.38 1.45
C GLY A 243 5.90 -32.76 2.84
N THR A 244 4.84 -32.40 3.53
CA THR A 244 4.88 -31.89 4.90
C THR A 244 4.25 -32.88 5.89
N PHE A 245 4.38 -32.63 7.20
CA PHE A 245 3.71 -33.46 8.22
C PHE A 245 2.17 -33.44 8.10
N MET A 246 1.59 -32.47 7.38
CA MET A 246 0.16 -32.37 7.09
C MET A 246 -0.23 -32.93 5.72
N SER A 247 0.64 -33.67 5.04
CA SER A 247 0.35 -34.24 3.71
C SER A 247 -0.61 -35.41 3.69
N GLY A 248 -0.89 -35.99 4.86
CA GLY A 248 -1.72 -37.20 5.02
C GLY A 248 -3.04 -36.93 5.72
N SER A 249 -3.46 -37.93 6.48
CA SER A 249 -4.68 -37.93 7.29
C SER A 249 -4.36 -38.13 8.78
N PHE A 250 -5.30 -37.79 9.60
CA PHE A 250 -5.34 -38.09 11.05
C PHE A 250 -6.66 -38.74 11.40
N THR A 251 -6.68 -39.45 12.55
CA THR A 251 -7.88 -40.11 13.07
C THR A 251 -8.19 -39.53 14.44
N GLU A 252 -9.41 -39.04 14.61
CA GLU A 252 -9.96 -38.55 15.88
C GLU A 252 -11.36 -39.12 16.10
N ASN A 253 -11.61 -39.62 17.30
CA ASN A 253 -12.92 -40.21 17.68
C ASN A 253 -13.42 -41.24 16.65
N GLY A 254 -12.52 -42.05 16.10
CA GLY A 254 -12.84 -43.09 15.11
C GLY A 254 -13.09 -42.55 13.67
N VAL A 255 -13.00 -41.26 13.44
CA VAL A 255 -13.15 -40.63 12.09
C VAL A 255 -11.79 -40.28 11.52
N THR A 256 -11.51 -40.79 10.34
CA THR A 256 -10.29 -40.45 9.56
C THR A 256 -10.61 -39.31 8.60
N LYS A 257 -9.78 -38.24 8.66
CA LYS A 257 -9.90 -37.04 7.84
C LYS A 257 -8.53 -36.61 7.35
N THR A 258 -8.46 -36.06 6.12
CA THR A 258 -7.22 -35.43 5.64
C THR A 258 -7.02 -34.05 6.25
N TYR A 259 -5.77 -33.62 6.46
CA TYR A 259 -5.50 -32.24 6.87
C TYR A 259 -6.06 -31.22 5.88
N ALA A 260 -6.00 -31.53 4.57
CA ALA A 260 -6.58 -30.66 3.54
C ALA A 260 -8.07 -30.39 3.79
N ASN A 261 -8.85 -31.45 4.05
CA ASN A 261 -10.29 -31.29 4.35
C ASN A 261 -10.52 -30.54 5.66
N ALA A 262 -9.66 -30.76 6.66
CA ALA A 262 -9.77 -30.02 7.93
C ALA A 262 -9.60 -28.50 7.73
N PHE A 263 -8.63 -28.07 6.91
CA PHE A 263 -8.47 -26.66 6.57
C PHE A 263 -9.62 -26.11 5.72
N ILE A 264 -10.15 -26.89 4.77
CA ILE A 264 -11.29 -26.47 3.94
C ILE A 264 -12.55 -26.28 4.78
N GLU A 265 -12.83 -27.18 5.70
CA GLU A 265 -13.97 -27.06 6.63
C GLU A 265 -13.80 -25.85 7.55
N ALA A 266 -12.61 -25.68 8.14
CA ALA A 266 -12.30 -24.52 8.98
C ALA A 266 -12.43 -23.20 8.21
N ALA A 267 -12.02 -23.18 6.93
CA ALA A 267 -12.15 -22.02 6.05
C ALA A 267 -13.60 -21.61 5.84
N LYS A 268 -14.49 -22.59 5.58
CA LYS A 268 -15.94 -22.34 5.43
C LYS A 268 -16.55 -21.77 6.71
N GLU A 269 -16.20 -22.34 7.87
CA GLU A 269 -16.74 -21.90 9.16
C GLU A 269 -16.24 -20.50 9.57
N SER A 270 -14.99 -20.17 9.27
CA SER A 270 -14.36 -18.91 9.68
C SER A 270 -14.47 -17.80 8.64
N ASN A 271 -14.98 -18.09 7.45
CA ASN A 271 -14.94 -17.19 6.28
C ASN A 271 -13.52 -16.74 5.93
N VAL A 272 -12.52 -17.62 6.06
CA VAL A 272 -11.11 -17.34 5.75
C VAL A 272 -10.64 -18.26 4.62
N SER A 273 -9.78 -17.76 3.70
CA SER A 273 -9.17 -18.55 2.62
C SER A 273 -8.54 -19.84 3.14
N SER A 274 -8.92 -20.99 2.57
CA SER A 274 -8.38 -22.31 2.93
C SER A 274 -6.88 -22.43 2.68
N VAL A 275 -6.40 -21.80 1.62
CA VAL A 275 -4.96 -21.73 1.29
C VAL A 275 -4.22 -20.84 2.28
N HIS A 276 -4.81 -19.71 2.68
CA HIS A 276 -4.22 -18.83 3.69
C HIS A 276 -4.06 -19.57 5.03
N LEU A 277 -5.08 -20.26 5.50
CA LEU A 277 -5.03 -21.04 6.76
C LEU A 277 -3.95 -22.12 6.72
N ALA A 278 -3.89 -22.89 5.63
CA ALA A 278 -2.89 -23.94 5.47
C ALA A 278 -1.46 -23.37 5.36
N SER A 279 -1.29 -22.25 4.66
CA SER A 279 0.01 -21.56 4.54
C SER A 279 0.49 -21.02 5.88
N ARG A 280 -0.39 -20.43 6.67
CA ARG A 280 -0.11 -19.96 8.04
C ARG A 280 0.34 -21.10 8.94
N ALA A 281 -0.42 -22.19 8.95
CA ALA A 281 -0.06 -23.35 9.75
C ALA A 281 1.32 -23.91 9.38
N LEU A 282 1.66 -23.94 8.08
CA LEU A 282 3.00 -24.34 7.63
C LEU A 282 4.08 -23.35 8.03
N GLN A 283 3.82 -22.07 7.98
CA GLN A 283 4.77 -21.02 8.39
C GLN A 283 5.09 -21.14 9.89
N GLU A 284 4.07 -21.34 10.72
CA GLU A 284 4.20 -21.40 12.17
C GLU A 284 4.79 -22.75 12.65
N MET A 285 4.37 -23.85 12.03
CA MET A 285 4.77 -25.20 12.46
C MET A 285 5.98 -25.75 11.72
N GLY A 286 6.34 -25.16 10.58
CA GLY A 286 7.35 -25.71 9.67
C GLY A 286 6.90 -26.96 8.93
N THR A 287 7.69 -27.43 7.98
CA THR A 287 7.36 -28.60 7.15
C THR A 287 7.39 -29.93 7.88
N ARG A 288 8.08 -29.99 9.02
CA ARG A 288 8.21 -31.21 9.86
C ARG A 288 7.28 -31.21 11.06
N GLY A 289 6.52 -30.13 11.28
CA GLY A 289 5.75 -29.92 12.49
C GLY A 289 6.60 -29.39 13.66
N SER A 290 5.93 -28.99 14.71
CA SER A 290 6.56 -28.49 15.94
C SER A 290 5.95 -29.19 17.18
N SER A 291 6.48 -28.90 18.36
CA SER A 291 5.91 -29.38 19.63
C SER A 291 4.44 -28.95 19.76
N ALA A 292 4.07 -27.74 19.32
CA ALA A 292 2.71 -27.22 19.40
C ALA A 292 1.70 -27.97 18.50
N SER A 293 2.15 -28.67 17.47
CA SER A 293 1.31 -29.48 16.57
C SER A 293 1.38 -30.99 16.85
N SER A 294 2.13 -31.41 17.89
CA SER A 294 2.38 -32.83 18.16
C SER A 294 1.27 -33.52 18.98
N GLY A 295 0.59 -32.77 19.84
CA GLY A 295 -0.35 -33.32 20.83
C GLY A 295 0.28 -34.22 21.91
N LYS A 296 1.63 -34.17 22.05
CA LYS A 296 2.41 -35.07 22.93
C LYS A 296 3.21 -34.35 24.00
N VAL A 297 3.03 -33.03 24.13
CA VAL A 297 3.74 -32.24 25.14
C VAL A 297 3.19 -32.55 26.51
N SER A 298 4.08 -32.88 27.48
CA SER A 298 3.71 -33.23 28.83
C SER A 298 2.90 -32.12 29.51
N GLY A 299 1.71 -32.47 30.04
CA GLY A 299 0.73 -31.56 30.64
C GLY A 299 -0.19 -30.89 29.63
N TYR A 300 0.01 -31.12 28.33
CA TYR A 300 -0.82 -30.62 27.24
C TYR A 300 -1.17 -31.71 26.22
N GLU A 301 -1.21 -32.98 26.66
CA GLU A 301 -1.53 -34.10 25.78
C GLU A 301 -2.91 -33.93 25.14
N GLY A 302 -2.99 -34.15 23.81
CA GLY A 302 -4.21 -33.98 23.02
C GLY A 302 -4.61 -32.57 22.72
N TYR A 303 -3.83 -31.56 23.16
CA TYR A 303 -4.02 -30.16 22.76
C TYR A 303 -3.05 -29.79 21.64
N TYR A 304 -3.53 -28.94 20.72
CA TYR A 304 -2.80 -28.53 19.51
C TYR A 304 -2.94 -27.02 19.28
N ASN A 305 -1.93 -26.42 18.67
CA ASN A 305 -1.98 -25.01 18.24
C ASN A 305 -1.23 -24.85 16.92
N PHE A 306 -1.96 -24.89 15.81
CA PHE A 306 -1.38 -24.83 14.46
C PHE A 306 -0.96 -23.43 14.02
N TYR A 307 -1.36 -22.37 14.72
CA TYR A 307 -1.14 -20.99 14.34
C TYR A 307 -0.34 -20.18 15.38
N ASN A 308 0.24 -20.84 16.36
CA ASN A 308 0.98 -20.21 17.48
C ASN A 308 0.21 -19.09 18.20
N ILE A 309 -1.12 -19.14 18.19
CA ILE A 309 -1.96 -18.14 18.85
C ILE A 309 -1.70 -18.18 20.36
N GLY A 310 -1.48 -16.98 20.96
CA GLY A 310 -1.15 -16.87 22.38
C GLY A 310 0.30 -17.16 22.74
N ALA A 311 1.14 -17.58 21.78
CA ALA A 311 2.58 -17.72 21.97
C ALA A 311 3.23 -16.34 22.07
N THR A 312 3.64 -15.93 23.27
CA THR A 312 4.38 -14.67 23.49
C THR A 312 5.89 -14.92 23.48
N SER A 313 6.70 -13.87 23.27
CA SER A 313 8.17 -13.97 23.19
C SER A 313 8.80 -14.72 24.38
N GLY A 314 9.88 -15.48 24.10
CA GLY A 314 10.65 -16.25 25.08
C GLY A 314 11.02 -17.65 24.60
N ALA A 315 11.92 -18.34 25.31
CA ALA A 315 12.41 -19.65 24.92
C ALA A 315 11.31 -20.73 24.87
N ASP A 316 10.29 -20.61 25.75
CA ASP A 316 9.18 -21.56 25.88
C ASP A 316 7.86 -21.01 25.33
N ASN A 317 7.92 -20.20 24.29
CA ASN A 317 6.77 -19.56 23.68
C ASN A 317 5.68 -20.57 23.23
N TYR A 318 6.06 -21.75 22.76
CA TYR A 318 5.14 -22.81 22.36
C TYR A 318 4.31 -23.36 23.53
N LEU A 319 4.87 -23.38 24.78
CA LEU A 319 4.11 -23.80 25.96
C LEU A 319 2.99 -22.82 26.27
N LYS A 320 3.24 -21.51 26.16
CA LYS A 320 2.19 -20.49 26.31
C LYS A 320 1.11 -20.63 25.26
N GLY A 321 1.50 -20.94 24.01
CA GLY A 321 0.55 -21.27 22.94
C GLY A 321 -0.28 -22.51 23.23
N LEU A 322 0.30 -23.55 23.82
CA LEU A 322 -0.42 -24.75 24.24
C LEU A 322 -1.31 -24.50 25.47
N GLU A 323 -0.87 -23.68 26.42
CA GLU A 323 -1.69 -23.21 27.52
C GLU A 323 -2.93 -22.45 27.03
N TYR A 324 -2.74 -21.55 26.04
CA TYR A 324 -3.84 -20.88 25.37
C TYR A 324 -4.82 -21.89 24.74
N ALA A 325 -4.30 -22.88 23.99
CA ALA A 325 -5.09 -23.93 23.37
C ALA A 325 -5.88 -24.75 24.41
N LYS A 326 -5.24 -25.10 25.52
CA LYS A 326 -5.88 -25.85 26.64
C LYS A 326 -7.00 -25.04 27.30
N ASN A 327 -6.73 -23.77 27.60
CA ASN A 327 -7.70 -22.86 28.21
C ASN A 327 -8.91 -22.58 27.31
N ASN A 328 -8.74 -22.67 25.98
CA ASN A 328 -9.81 -22.52 25.00
C ASN A 328 -10.38 -23.86 24.50
N GLY A 329 -9.95 -24.96 25.09
CA GLY A 329 -10.47 -26.29 24.80
C GLY A 329 -10.15 -26.81 23.40
N TRP A 330 -8.98 -26.47 22.84
CA TRP A 330 -8.52 -26.93 21.52
C TRP A 330 -7.96 -28.36 21.58
N ASN A 331 -8.80 -29.26 22.08
CA ASN A 331 -8.48 -30.67 22.25
C ASN A 331 -8.84 -31.46 20.98
N GLY A 332 -7.84 -31.71 20.16
CA GLY A 332 -7.98 -32.35 18.85
C GLY A 332 -7.53 -31.51 17.69
N ILE A 333 -7.12 -32.17 16.61
CA ILE A 333 -6.53 -31.55 15.43
C ILE A 333 -7.56 -30.69 14.69
N GLN A 334 -8.74 -31.27 14.37
CA GLN A 334 -9.81 -30.54 13.67
C GLN A 334 -10.22 -29.29 14.45
N LYS A 335 -10.43 -29.45 15.75
CA LYS A 335 -10.89 -28.36 16.61
C LYS A 335 -9.85 -27.24 16.70
N ALA A 336 -8.56 -27.58 16.87
CA ALA A 336 -7.50 -26.61 16.93
C ALA A 336 -7.33 -25.84 15.60
N ILE A 337 -7.49 -26.53 14.47
CA ILE A 337 -7.47 -25.86 13.14
C ILE A 337 -8.68 -24.93 13.00
N THR A 338 -9.90 -25.39 13.35
CA THR A 338 -11.13 -24.61 13.19
C THR A 338 -11.19 -23.41 14.14
N GLU A 339 -10.92 -23.61 15.43
CA GLU A 339 -11.00 -22.51 16.40
C GLU A 339 -9.89 -21.48 16.19
N GLY A 340 -8.70 -21.93 15.79
CA GLY A 340 -7.63 -21.02 15.37
C GLY A 340 -7.99 -20.24 14.11
N ALA A 341 -8.65 -20.87 13.14
CA ALA A 341 -9.16 -20.19 11.94
C ALA A 341 -10.22 -19.12 12.29
N LYS A 342 -11.14 -19.43 13.21
CA LYS A 342 -12.12 -18.45 13.74
C LYS A 342 -11.44 -17.29 14.44
N PHE A 343 -10.39 -17.55 15.22
CA PHE A 343 -9.60 -16.49 15.84
C PHE A 343 -8.98 -15.55 14.79
N ILE A 344 -8.35 -16.11 13.73
CA ILE A 344 -7.77 -15.33 12.62
C ILE A 344 -8.87 -14.53 11.91
N GLY A 345 -10.00 -15.16 11.58
CA GLY A 345 -11.14 -14.51 10.93
C GLY A 345 -11.68 -13.35 11.76
N SER A 346 -12.02 -13.59 13.02
CA SER A 346 -12.58 -12.59 13.92
C SER A 346 -11.55 -11.55 14.38
N GLY A 347 -10.26 -11.93 14.43
CA GLY A 347 -9.18 -11.07 14.88
C GLY A 347 -8.81 -10.00 13.84
N TYR A 348 -8.78 -10.36 12.56
CA TYR A 348 -8.22 -9.55 11.49
C TYR A 348 -9.18 -9.34 10.31
N ILE A 349 -9.64 -10.41 9.66
CA ILE A 349 -10.35 -10.35 8.38
C ILE A 349 -11.68 -9.62 8.51
N THR A 350 -12.51 -9.99 9.48
CA THR A 350 -13.81 -9.33 9.72
C THR A 350 -13.68 -7.90 10.25
N LYS A 351 -12.46 -7.48 10.58
CA LYS A 351 -12.13 -6.10 10.98
C LYS A 351 -11.53 -5.27 9.85
N GLY A 352 -11.63 -5.73 8.60
CA GLY A 352 -11.10 -5.03 7.45
C GLY A 352 -9.58 -5.20 7.23
N GLN A 353 -8.94 -6.18 7.88
CA GLN A 353 -7.55 -6.57 7.64
C GLN A 353 -7.52 -7.87 6.85
N ASP A 354 -8.20 -7.88 5.71
CA ASP A 354 -8.48 -9.04 4.88
C ASP A 354 -7.44 -9.30 3.79
N THR A 355 -6.28 -8.65 3.86
CA THR A 355 -5.11 -8.95 3.01
C THR A 355 -3.85 -9.06 3.85
N LEU A 356 -2.80 -9.70 3.33
CA LEU A 356 -1.49 -9.73 3.99
C LEU A 356 -0.95 -8.32 4.25
N TYR A 357 -1.20 -7.41 3.30
CA TYR A 357 -0.82 -6.02 3.42
C TYR A 357 -1.52 -5.35 4.62
N PHE A 358 -2.85 -5.46 4.72
CA PHE A 358 -3.60 -4.84 5.81
C PHE A 358 -3.34 -5.50 7.17
N GLN A 359 -2.98 -6.78 7.21
CA GLN A 359 -2.54 -7.44 8.45
C GLN A 359 -1.22 -6.89 8.95
N LYS A 360 -0.30 -6.47 8.04
CA LYS A 360 0.96 -5.84 8.44
C LYS A 360 0.77 -4.37 8.80
N PHE A 361 0.11 -3.57 7.94
CA PHE A 361 0.11 -2.12 8.09
C PHE A 361 -1.09 -1.58 8.86
N ASN A 362 -2.18 -2.35 8.97
CA ASN A 362 -3.42 -1.96 9.66
C ASN A 362 -3.95 -0.58 9.22
N VAL A 363 -4.08 -0.38 7.92
CA VAL A 363 -4.39 0.92 7.29
C VAL A 363 -5.64 0.90 6.41
N SER A 364 -6.43 -0.19 6.38
CA SER A 364 -7.63 -0.27 5.55
C SER A 364 -8.66 0.80 5.91
N LYS A 365 -9.55 1.13 4.98
CA LYS A 365 -10.65 2.10 5.18
C LYS A 365 -11.47 1.82 6.44
N ASP A 366 -11.63 0.55 6.81
CA ASP A 366 -12.42 0.12 7.97
C ASP A 366 -11.64 0.25 9.30
N ARG A 367 -10.35 0.55 9.23
CA ARG A 367 -9.44 0.62 10.39
C ARG A 367 -8.90 2.01 10.71
N VAL A 368 -9.31 3.05 10.00
CA VAL A 368 -8.76 4.42 10.13
C VAL A 368 -8.67 4.91 11.57
N ARG A 369 -9.68 4.61 12.40
CA ARG A 369 -9.69 5.02 13.83
C ARG A 369 -8.66 4.32 14.69
N ASN A 370 -8.26 3.11 14.31
CA ASN A 370 -7.32 2.25 15.02
C ASN A 370 -6.16 1.85 14.11
N ALA A 371 -5.84 2.68 13.12
CA ALA A 371 -4.70 2.45 12.24
C ALA A 371 -3.42 2.26 13.05
N TYR A 372 -2.52 1.43 12.54
CA TYR A 372 -1.18 1.14 13.08
C TYR A 372 -1.14 0.45 14.46
N THR A 373 -2.28 0.10 15.07
CA THR A 373 -2.33 -0.40 16.45
C THR A 373 -2.64 -1.89 16.56
N HIS A 374 -3.04 -2.53 15.48
CA HIS A 374 -3.46 -3.93 15.46
C HIS A 374 -2.79 -4.68 14.30
N GLN A 375 -1.46 -4.81 14.37
CA GLN A 375 -0.68 -5.50 13.35
C GLN A 375 -0.50 -6.98 13.73
N TYR A 376 -0.61 -7.87 12.76
CA TYR A 376 -0.35 -9.30 12.96
C TYR A 376 1.14 -9.56 13.25
N GLN A 377 2.01 -8.78 12.60
CA GLN A 377 3.47 -8.92 12.70
C GLN A 377 4.18 -7.59 12.42
N THR A 378 5.37 -7.46 12.98
CA THR A 378 6.20 -6.25 12.80
C THR A 378 7.08 -6.30 11.56
N ASN A 379 7.43 -7.49 11.04
CA ASN A 379 8.32 -7.63 9.88
C ASN A 379 7.71 -6.96 8.64
N ILE A 380 8.34 -5.86 8.18
CA ILE A 380 7.87 -5.06 7.06
C ILE A 380 7.87 -5.81 5.72
N MET A 381 8.71 -6.84 5.58
CA MET A 381 8.86 -7.63 4.36
C MET A 381 8.00 -8.90 4.35
N ALA A 382 7.31 -9.19 5.45
CA ALA A 382 6.55 -10.43 5.56
C ALA A 382 5.43 -10.55 4.51
N PRO A 383 4.63 -9.50 4.21
CA PRO A 383 3.60 -9.62 3.18
C PRO A 383 4.16 -9.99 1.80
N GLU A 384 5.31 -9.43 1.39
CA GLU A 384 5.98 -9.79 0.14
C GLU A 384 6.48 -11.25 0.15
N SER A 385 7.08 -11.69 1.25
CA SER A 385 7.58 -13.05 1.40
C SER A 385 6.44 -14.08 1.34
N GLU A 386 5.35 -13.82 2.05
CA GLU A 386 4.16 -14.67 2.06
C GLU A 386 3.48 -14.68 0.69
N ALA A 387 3.31 -13.53 0.05
CA ALA A 387 2.79 -13.41 -1.32
C ALA A 387 3.61 -14.25 -2.31
N SER A 388 4.94 -14.19 -2.18
CA SER A 388 5.85 -15.00 -3.00
C SER A 388 5.61 -16.50 -2.81
N SER A 389 5.33 -16.93 -1.59
CA SER A 389 5.04 -18.35 -1.27
C SER A 389 3.70 -18.78 -1.87
N ILE A 390 2.67 -17.94 -1.78
CA ILE A 390 1.35 -18.16 -2.39
C ILE A 390 1.49 -18.25 -3.91
N TYR A 391 2.15 -17.27 -4.54
CA TYR A 391 2.39 -17.27 -5.98
C TYR A 391 3.10 -18.55 -6.45
N ASN A 392 4.19 -18.94 -5.77
CA ASN A 392 4.94 -20.14 -6.13
C ASN A 392 4.08 -21.41 -6.02
N SER A 393 3.23 -21.49 -5.01
CA SER A 393 2.26 -22.59 -4.85
C SER A 393 1.25 -22.60 -6.00
N TYR A 394 0.63 -21.47 -6.30
CA TYR A 394 -0.36 -21.37 -7.38
C TYR A 394 0.27 -21.62 -8.76
N SER A 395 1.44 -21.05 -9.04
CA SER A 395 2.19 -21.25 -10.28
C SER A 395 2.53 -22.73 -10.50
N LYS A 396 3.11 -23.39 -9.47
CA LYS A 396 3.46 -24.82 -9.51
C LYS A 396 2.23 -25.72 -9.74
N ASN A 397 1.06 -25.26 -9.29
CA ASN A 397 -0.18 -26.02 -9.33
C ASN A 397 -1.06 -25.67 -10.53
N GLY A 398 -0.59 -24.79 -11.45
CA GLY A 398 -1.38 -24.36 -12.61
C GLY A 398 -2.65 -23.57 -12.21
N LYS A 399 -2.65 -22.90 -11.07
CA LYS A 399 -3.81 -22.20 -10.52
C LYS A 399 -3.83 -20.69 -10.76
N LEU A 400 -2.79 -20.12 -11.39
CA LEU A 400 -2.76 -18.69 -11.72
C LEU A 400 -3.90 -18.23 -12.64
N GLY A 401 -4.52 -19.15 -13.38
CA GLY A 401 -5.70 -18.89 -14.22
C GLY A 401 -7.03 -18.83 -13.45
N ASN A 402 -7.06 -19.12 -12.16
CA ASN A 402 -8.26 -19.02 -11.35
C ASN A 402 -8.65 -17.54 -11.11
N SER A 403 -9.88 -17.33 -10.64
CA SER A 403 -10.36 -15.99 -10.25
C SER A 403 -9.85 -15.65 -8.86
N TYR A 404 -9.16 -14.50 -8.75
CA TYR A 404 -8.72 -13.92 -7.49
C TYR A 404 -9.18 -12.47 -7.41
N ASN A 405 -9.50 -12.01 -6.20
CA ASN A 405 -9.79 -10.60 -5.92
C ASN A 405 -8.64 -9.98 -5.12
N PHE A 406 -8.15 -8.82 -5.57
CA PHE A 406 -7.07 -8.10 -4.94
C PHE A 406 -7.56 -6.74 -4.44
N VAL A 407 -7.47 -6.51 -3.13
CA VAL A 407 -7.88 -5.27 -2.46
C VAL A 407 -6.64 -4.41 -2.22
N ILE A 408 -6.51 -3.33 -2.98
CA ILE A 408 -5.27 -2.56 -3.10
C ILE A 408 -5.41 -1.20 -2.39
N PRO A 409 -4.51 -0.87 -1.44
CA PRO A 409 -4.56 0.38 -0.69
C PRO A 409 -4.27 1.60 -1.57
N VAL A 410 -5.02 2.66 -1.36
CA VAL A 410 -4.85 3.96 -1.99
C VAL A 410 -4.80 5.04 -0.91
N TYR A 411 -3.63 5.64 -0.71
CA TYR A 411 -3.42 6.71 0.27
C TYR A 411 -3.72 8.09 -0.30
N ASN A 412 -4.11 9.02 0.57
CA ASN A 412 -4.19 10.44 0.23
C ASN A 412 -2.78 11.04 0.09
N ALA A 413 -2.62 12.06 -0.75
CA ALA A 413 -1.36 12.80 -0.97
C ALA A 413 -0.12 11.90 -1.25
N ARG A 414 -0.34 10.69 -1.78
CA ARG A 414 0.76 9.81 -2.20
C ARG A 414 1.53 10.43 -3.37
N PRO A 415 2.81 10.08 -3.58
CA PRO A 415 3.57 10.55 -4.73
C PRO A 415 2.93 10.10 -6.06
N ASP A 416 3.09 10.88 -7.14
CA ASP A 416 2.56 10.56 -8.47
C ASP A 416 3.20 9.29 -9.05
N LYS A 417 4.49 9.08 -8.78
CA LYS A 417 5.24 7.87 -9.17
C LYS A 417 5.40 6.94 -7.97
N ALA A 418 5.55 5.64 -8.24
CA ALA A 418 5.88 4.66 -7.22
C ALA A 418 7.16 5.07 -6.48
N PHE A 419 7.09 5.07 -5.14
CA PHE A 419 8.20 5.53 -4.31
C PHE A 419 9.37 4.56 -4.39
N LYS A 420 10.57 5.10 -4.61
CA LYS A 420 11.85 4.36 -4.55
C LYS A 420 12.80 5.11 -3.63
N VAL A 421 13.59 4.37 -2.85
CA VAL A 421 14.64 4.96 -2.02
C VAL A 421 15.71 5.56 -2.94
N SER A 422 16.04 6.83 -2.72
CA SER A 422 17.05 7.52 -3.52
C SER A 422 18.42 6.87 -3.38
N ARG A 423 19.19 6.83 -4.47
CA ARG A 423 20.59 6.41 -4.43
C ARG A 423 21.46 7.57 -3.96
N THR A 424 22.23 7.36 -2.90
CA THR A 424 23.27 8.31 -2.46
C THR A 424 24.67 7.94 -2.95
N ASP A 425 24.80 6.79 -3.63
CA ASP A 425 26.09 6.30 -4.09
C ASP A 425 26.47 6.99 -5.41
N THR A 426 27.37 7.95 -5.33
CA THR A 426 28.07 8.48 -6.49
C THR A 426 28.97 7.41 -7.08
N VAL A 427 28.46 6.57 -7.95
CA VAL A 427 29.29 5.86 -8.93
C VAL A 427 29.29 6.73 -10.16
N GLY A 428 30.48 7.20 -10.56
CA GLY A 428 30.67 8.10 -11.69
C GLY A 428 29.96 7.60 -12.96
N GLY A 429 28.96 8.31 -13.34
CA GLY A 429 28.17 8.14 -14.54
C GLY A 429 27.11 9.22 -14.55
N ASN A 430 27.18 10.13 -15.49
CA ASN A 430 26.25 11.24 -15.70
C ASN A 430 24.79 10.78 -15.64
N ASP A 431 24.14 10.97 -14.51
CA ASP A 431 22.68 10.91 -14.41
C ASP A 431 22.10 12.28 -14.81
N THR A 432 21.94 12.48 -16.11
CA THR A 432 20.97 13.43 -16.63
C THR A 432 19.63 12.71 -16.74
N SER A 433 18.88 12.60 -15.65
CA SER A 433 17.49 12.21 -15.67
C SER A 433 16.60 13.30 -15.07
N ASN A 434 16.52 14.40 -15.77
CA ASN A 434 15.33 15.24 -15.81
C ASN A 434 14.62 14.95 -17.13
N GLY A 435 13.41 14.41 -17.08
CA GLY A 435 12.60 14.27 -18.29
C GLY A 435 11.83 12.97 -18.32
N SER A 436 10.61 13.03 -17.82
CA SER A 436 9.54 12.11 -18.15
C SER A 436 9.38 12.00 -19.66
N THR A 437 9.47 10.80 -20.20
CA THR A 437 8.78 10.47 -21.44
C THR A 437 8.24 9.05 -21.29
N GLU A 438 6.93 8.96 -21.27
CA GLU A 438 6.21 7.75 -21.61
C GLU A 438 6.69 7.28 -22.97
N VAL A 439 7.18 6.06 -23.03
CA VAL A 439 7.47 5.43 -24.31
C VAL A 439 6.17 4.87 -24.83
N ASP A 440 5.46 5.69 -25.61
CA ASP A 440 4.49 5.24 -26.58
C ASP A 440 5.23 4.43 -27.65
N ASN A 441 5.02 3.14 -27.70
CA ASN A 441 5.48 2.31 -28.81
C ASN A 441 4.65 2.59 -30.05
N LYS A 442 5.03 3.61 -30.80
CA LYS A 442 4.68 3.73 -32.22
C LYS A 442 5.87 3.27 -33.05
N LYS A 443 5.68 2.12 -33.74
CA LYS A 443 6.41 1.78 -34.92
C LYS A 443 5.92 2.70 -36.05
N ASP A 444 6.76 3.58 -36.52
CA ASP A 444 6.63 4.15 -37.85
C ASP A 444 7.96 4.04 -38.57
N ASP A 445 7.84 3.39 -39.71
CA ASP A 445 8.85 3.18 -40.73
C ASP A 445 8.94 4.45 -41.61
N SER A 446 10.11 5.05 -41.72
CA SER A 446 10.60 5.59 -43.00
C SER A 446 11.89 6.41 -42.86
N THR A 447 12.93 5.90 -43.53
CA THR A 447 13.94 6.54 -44.39
C THR A 447 14.71 7.80 -43.91
N VAL A 448 15.97 7.51 -43.60
CA VAL A 448 17.25 8.20 -43.99
C VAL A 448 17.17 9.61 -44.57
N THR A 449 17.88 10.55 -43.95
CA THR A 449 18.89 11.37 -44.69
C THR A 449 19.92 11.96 -43.70
N THR A 450 21.18 11.68 -43.98
CA THR A 450 22.41 12.17 -43.39
C THR A 450 22.65 13.65 -43.77
N THR A 451 23.06 14.48 -42.82
CA THR A 451 23.98 15.59 -43.17
C THR A 451 24.85 15.98 -41.97
N THR A 452 26.13 15.86 -42.19
CA THR A 452 27.27 16.31 -41.40
C THR A 452 27.49 17.83 -41.57
N LYS A 453 27.86 18.55 -40.51
CA LYS A 453 29.04 19.48 -40.51
C LYS A 453 29.18 20.29 -39.21
N ASN A 454 30.30 20.06 -38.57
CA ASN A 454 31.43 20.97 -38.22
C ASN A 454 31.25 22.12 -37.23
N ASN A 455 32.01 21.94 -36.15
CA ASN A 455 32.94 22.85 -35.45
C ASN A 455 32.81 24.35 -35.63
N VAL A 456 32.81 25.09 -34.52
CA VAL A 456 33.80 26.17 -34.25
C VAL A 456 33.95 26.37 -32.73
N THR A 457 35.17 26.31 -32.28
CA THR A 457 35.73 26.74 -31.00
C THR A 457 35.86 28.24 -30.94
N THR A 458 35.54 28.93 -29.86
CA THR A 458 36.31 30.13 -29.44
C THR A 458 36.17 30.38 -27.92
N THR A 459 37.29 30.69 -27.37
CA THR A 459 37.75 30.96 -26.02
C THR A 459 37.36 32.33 -25.45
N THR A 460 37.34 32.38 -24.09
CA THR A 460 37.71 33.41 -23.12
C THR A 460 36.82 34.63 -22.89
N LYS A 461 36.36 34.86 -21.68
CA LYS A 461 36.98 35.71 -20.65
C LYS A 461 36.19 35.74 -19.32
N LYS A 462 36.98 35.71 -18.27
CA LYS A 462 36.71 35.89 -16.88
C LYS A 462 36.11 37.27 -16.57
N ASN A 463 35.01 37.33 -15.76
CA ASN A 463 34.78 38.44 -14.88
C ASN A 463 34.06 37.96 -13.62
N GLU A 464 34.69 38.15 -12.50
CA GLU A 464 34.19 37.96 -11.15
C GLU A 464 33.14 39.04 -10.86
N THR A 465 31.96 38.60 -10.40
CA THR A 465 31.07 39.48 -9.66
C THR A 465 30.36 38.64 -8.59
N THR A 466 30.68 38.96 -7.37
CA THR A 466 30.09 38.45 -6.15
C THR A 466 28.59 38.69 -6.17
N THR A 467 27.78 37.61 -6.16
CA THR A 467 26.34 37.76 -5.94
C THR A 467 25.91 36.76 -4.88
N LYS A 468 25.33 37.34 -3.84
CA LYS A 468 24.67 36.67 -2.71
C LYS A 468 23.77 35.51 -3.18
N THR A 469 24.06 34.30 -2.72
CA THR A 469 23.20 33.13 -2.94
C THR A 469 21.95 33.26 -2.08
N THR A 470 20.86 33.67 -2.71
CA THR A 470 19.52 33.49 -2.15
C THR A 470 19.07 32.09 -2.53
N THR A 471 19.01 31.21 -1.56
CA THR A 471 18.48 29.85 -1.72
C THR A 471 16.99 29.95 -2.02
N THR A 472 16.64 29.90 -3.31
CA THR A 472 15.24 29.76 -3.72
C THR A 472 14.89 28.28 -3.65
N THR A 473 14.26 27.86 -2.57
CA THR A 473 13.50 26.63 -2.51
C THR A 473 12.38 26.72 -3.55
N THR A 474 12.50 25.97 -4.62
CA THR A 474 11.42 25.78 -5.59
C THR A 474 10.27 25.06 -4.89
N ALA A 475 9.30 25.83 -4.45
CA ALA A 475 8.02 25.33 -3.96
C ALA A 475 7.31 24.59 -5.13
N LYS A 476 6.82 23.39 -4.82
CA LYS A 476 5.83 22.62 -5.59
C LYS A 476 4.77 23.57 -6.15
N PRO A 477 4.27 23.40 -7.39
CA PRO A 477 3.20 24.24 -7.92
C PRO A 477 1.99 24.16 -6.97
N VAL A 478 1.73 25.24 -6.28
CA VAL A 478 0.52 25.45 -5.52
C VAL A 478 -0.58 25.61 -6.56
N VAL A 479 -1.47 24.64 -6.67
CA VAL A 479 -2.76 24.83 -7.36
C VAL A 479 -3.38 26.04 -6.68
N LYS A 480 -3.52 27.15 -7.42
CA LYS A 480 -4.13 28.37 -6.90
C LYS A 480 -5.55 28.01 -6.48
N PRO A 481 -5.92 28.22 -5.22
CA PRO A 481 -7.30 28.02 -4.78
C PRO A 481 -8.18 28.91 -5.64
N ASP A 482 -9.26 28.35 -6.17
CA ASP A 482 -10.25 29.14 -6.89
C ASP A 482 -10.74 30.27 -5.98
N LYS A 483 -10.93 31.47 -6.50
CA LYS A 483 -11.37 32.68 -5.79
C LYS A 483 -12.61 32.47 -4.88
N LYS A 484 -13.36 31.40 -5.13
CA LYS A 484 -14.57 31.02 -4.40
C LYS A 484 -14.34 30.65 -2.94
N VAL A 485 -13.17 30.12 -2.57
CA VAL A 485 -12.88 29.70 -1.19
C VAL A 485 -12.13 30.76 -0.41
N THR A 486 -11.34 31.60 -1.09
CA THR A 486 -10.50 32.62 -0.43
C THR A 486 -11.26 33.82 0.14
N ASN A 487 -12.50 34.06 -0.30
CA ASN A 487 -13.31 35.19 0.17
C ASN A 487 -14.28 34.86 1.31
N CYS A 488 -14.27 33.62 1.81
CA CYS A 488 -15.26 33.16 2.81
C CYS A 488 -14.76 33.19 4.25
N GLY A 489 -13.58 33.76 4.53
CA GLY A 489 -13.02 33.79 5.86
C GLY A 489 -12.36 32.48 6.30
N TYR A 490 -12.48 31.42 5.49
CA TYR A 490 -11.77 30.16 5.69
C TYR A 490 -10.37 30.21 5.06
N LYS A 491 -9.43 29.46 5.66
CA LYS A 491 -8.04 29.41 5.21
C LYS A 491 -7.74 28.02 4.65
N LEU A 492 -7.19 27.98 3.44
CA LEU A 492 -6.71 26.76 2.82
C LEU A 492 -5.21 26.62 3.03
N ASN A 493 -4.79 25.46 3.52
CA ASN A 493 -3.40 25.06 3.63
C ASN A 493 -3.25 23.64 3.05
N GLY A 494 -2.87 23.55 1.79
CA GLY A 494 -2.86 22.27 1.06
C GLY A 494 -4.26 21.67 0.95
N SER A 495 -4.46 20.48 1.50
CA SER A 495 -5.74 19.76 1.57
C SER A 495 -6.56 20.08 2.83
N TYR A 496 -6.11 21.02 3.66
CA TYR A 496 -6.79 21.37 4.90
C TYR A 496 -7.54 22.71 4.79
N LEU A 497 -8.73 22.73 5.36
CA LEU A 497 -9.57 23.93 5.50
C LEU A 497 -9.67 24.31 6.98
N SER A 498 -9.13 25.46 7.35
CA SER A 498 -9.17 26.01 8.70
C SER A 498 -9.91 27.36 8.75
N GLY A 499 -10.08 27.95 9.94
CA GLY A 499 -10.86 29.15 10.13
C GLY A 499 -12.36 28.86 10.33
N VAL A 500 -12.72 27.60 10.50
CA VAL A 500 -14.07 27.16 10.85
C VAL A 500 -14.33 27.51 12.31
N ARG A 501 -15.42 28.25 12.59
CA ARG A 501 -15.77 28.62 13.96
C ARG A 501 -16.15 27.39 14.78
N LEU A 502 -15.71 27.38 16.03
CA LEU A 502 -16.10 26.31 16.95
C LEU A 502 -17.62 26.29 17.12
N GLY A 503 -18.23 25.12 16.88
CA GLY A 503 -19.68 24.94 16.94
C GLY A 503 -20.44 25.37 15.68
N GLU A 504 -19.74 25.74 14.61
CA GLU A 504 -20.37 26.08 13.33
C GLU A 504 -21.10 24.86 12.74
N ASP A 505 -22.32 25.09 12.23
CA ASP A 505 -23.11 24.03 11.62
C ASP A 505 -22.70 23.79 10.17
N ILE A 506 -22.64 22.52 9.78
CA ILE A 506 -22.19 22.12 8.44
C ILE A 506 -23.13 22.63 7.33
N SER A 507 -24.39 22.82 7.64
CA SER A 507 -25.35 23.40 6.69
C SER A 507 -25.04 24.88 6.41
N GLY A 508 -24.50 25.60 7.39
CA GLY A 508 -24.10 27.00 7.26
C GLY A 508 -22.96 27.15 6.25
N ILE A 509 -21.88 26.40 6.42
CA ILE A 509 -20.73 26.45 5.49
C ILE A 509 -21.12 25.96 4.09
N LYS A 510 -21.91 24.89 4.02
CA LYS A 510 -22.39 24.35 2.74
C LYS A 510 -23.19 25.40 1.98
N ASN A 511 -24.19 26.02 2.61
CA ASN A 511 -25.04 27.06 2.01
C ASN A 511 -24.22 28.28 1.60
N TYR A 512 -23.24 28.66 2.42
CA TYR A 512 -22.38 29.78 2.11
C TYR A 512 -21.54 29.51 0.84
N LEU A 513 -20.86 28.36 0.77
CA LEU A 513 -20.01 27.98 -0.36
C LEU A 513 -20.83 27.75 -1.65
N GLN A 514 -22.05 27.22 -1.54
CA GLN A 514 -22.97 27.06 -2.66
C GLN A 514 -23.41 28.43 -3.24
N LYS A 515 -23.64 29.42 -2.38
CA LYS A 515 -23.93 30.79 -2.82
C LYS A 515 -22.80 31.45 -3.60
N GLN A 516 -21.55 30.99 -3.38
CA GLN A 516 -20.40 31.43 -4.16
C GLN A 516 -20.30 30.69 -5.52
N GLY A 517 -21.25 29.82 -5.85
CA GLY A 517 -21.37 29.15 -7.14
C GLY A 517 -20.59 27.82 -7.24
N GLY A 518 -20.20 27.22 -6.12
CA GLY A 518 -19.56 25.88 -6.10
C GLY A 518 -20.57 24.76 -5.90
N THR A 519 -20.29 23.58 -6.44
CA THR A 519 -20.98 22.35 -6.06
C THR A 519 -20.35 21.85 -4.77
N VAL A 520 -21.11 21.79 -3.67
CA VAL A 520 -20.58 21.46 -2.35
C VAL A 520 -21.18 20.17 -1.84
N SER A 521 -20.34 19.21 -1.55
CA SER A 521 -20.67 18.01 -0.76
C SER A 521 -19.93 18.01 0.56
N THR A 522 -20.54 17.41 1.57
CA THR A 522 -20.00 17.37 2.93
C THR A 522 -20.09 15.94 3.47
N LEU A 523 -18.97 15.44 4.01
CA LEU A 523 -18.87 14.13 4.59
C LEU A 523 -18.29 14.28 6.01
N ASN A 524 -18.60 13.34 6.91
CA ASN A 524 -17.90 13.26 8.17
C ASN A 524 -16.50 12.62 7.98
N LYS A 525 -15.69 12.60 9.03
CA LYS A 525 -14.36 11.96 9.03
C LYS A 525 -14.34 10.46 8.66
N ASN A 526 -15.50 9.83 8.52
CA ASN A 526 -15.65 8.46 8.04
C ASN A 526 -16.18 8.40 6.61
N TRP A 527 -16.15 9.51 5.87
CA TRP A 527 -16.63 9.63 4.50
C TRP A 527 -18.11 9.34 4.30
N ILE A 528 -18.89 9.43 5.38
CA ILE A 528 -20.35 9.30 5.34
C ILE A 528 -20.94 10.69 5.14
N SER A 529 -21.94 10.81 4.24
CA SER A 529 -22.61 12.08 3.98
C SER A 529 -23.08 12.73 5.29
N LYS A 530 -22.65 13.98 5.50
CA LYS A 530 -22.98 14.78 6.68
C LYS A 530 -23.71 16.02 6.23
N VAL A 531 -25.02 16.01 6.40
CA VAL A 531 -25.91 17.09 5.91
C VAL A 531 -26.31 18.07 7.02
N SER A 532 -26.07 17.75 8.27
CA SER A 532 -26.41 18.57 9.44
C SER A 532 -25.45 18.31 10.61
N GLY A 533 -25.50 19.19 11.62
CA GLY A 533 -24.69 19.11 12.82
C GLY A 533 -23.41 19.95 12.74
N LYS A 534 -22.67 19.98 13.83
CA LYS A 534 -21.45 20.80 13.97
C LYS A 534 -20.35 20.27 13.06
N ILE A 535 -19.61 21.18 12.46
CA ILE A 535 -18.37 20.86 11.76
C ILE A 535 -17.34 20.40 12.81
N ALA A 536 -16.64 19.32 12.51
CA ALA A 536 -15.64 18.72 13.35
C ALA A 536 -14.29 18.61 12.63
N THR A 537 -13.21 18.56 13.36
CA THR A 537 -11.88 18.24 12.80
C THR A 537 -11.95 16.88 12.11
N GLY A 538 -11.49 16.83 10.85
CA GLY A 538 -11.52 15.64 10.01
C GLY A 538 -12.79 15.48 9.15
N ASP A 539 -13.80 16.38 9.27
CA ASP A 539 -14.89 16.41 8.30
C ASP A 539 -14.35 16.82 6.93
N ILE A 540 -14.94 16.29 5.86
CA ILE A 540 -14.52 16.58 4.49
C ILE A 540 -15.54 17.52 3.84
N ILE A 541 -15.05 18.61 3.30
CA ILE A 541 -15.84 19.54 2.49
C ILE A 541 -15.26 19.50 1.08
N SER A 542 -16.05 18.99 0.14
CA SER A 542 -15.68 19.00 -1.28
C SER A 542 -16.34 20.18 -1.96
N ILE A 543 -15.56 20.96 -2.69
CA ILE A 543 -15.99 22.11 -3.48
C ILE A 543 -15.56 21.83 -4.91
N ASP A 544 -16.55 21.67 -5.80
CA ASP A 544 -16.34 21.17 -7.16
C ASP A 544 -15.54 19.84 -7.11
N ASP A 545 -14.40 19.74 -7.73
CA ASP A 545 -13.57 18.53 -7.76
C ASP A 545 -12.47 18.46 -6.66
N MET A 546 -12.48 19.43 -5.73
CA MET A 546 -11.47 19.52 -4.67
C MET A 546 -12.07 19.17 -3.31
N ALA A 547 -11.45 18.24 -2.59
CA ALA A 547 -11.82 17.85 -1.23
C ALA A 547 -10.84 18.43 -0.19
N PHE A 548 -11.39 19.00 0.88
CA PHE A 548 -10.62 19.61 1.96
C PHE A 548 -11.03 18.98 3.29
N GLU A 549 -10.05 18.59 4.09
CA GLU A 549 -10.24 18.13 5.46
C GLU A 549 -10.30 19.34 6.40
N THR A 550 -11.33 19.41 7.23
CA THR A 550 -11.52 20.55 8.14
C THR A 550 -10.63 20.46 9.37
N VAL A 551 -10.11 21.61 9.79
CA VAL A 551 -9.36 21.78 11.03
C VAL A 551 -10.11 22.77 11.91
N VAL A 552 -10.61 22.31 13.06
CA VAL A 552 -11.23 23.12 14.10
C VAL A 552 -10.26 23.13 15.29
N TYR A 553 -9.58 24.25 15.49
CA TYR A 553 -8.57 24.33 16.55
C TYR A 553 -9.16 24.07 17.92
N GLY A 554 -8.54 23.14 18.67
CA GLY A 554 -9.02 22.67 19.96
C GLY A 554 -9.93 21.44 19.92
N ASP A 555 -10.55 21.11 18.79
CA ASP A 555 -11.30 19.86 18.59
C ASP A 555 -10.40 18.75 18.02
N ILE A 556 -9.52 18.22 18.85
CA ILE A 556 -8.54 17.20 18.48
C ILE A 556 -9.21 15.84 18.26
N SER A 557 -10.27 15.57 18.99
CA SER A 557 -11.01 14.30 18.91
C SER A 557 -11.89 14.21 17.65
N GLY A 558 -12.17 15.36 17.00
CA GLY A 558 -13.05 15.46 15.85
C GLY A 558 -14.50 15.09 16.19
N ASP A 559 -15.01 15.58 17.32
CA ASP A 559 -16.42 15.43 17.71
C ASP A 559 -17.22 16.75 17.58
N GLY A 560 -16.57 17.83 17.15
CA GLY A 560 -17.16 19.15 16.91
C GLY A 560 -17.26 20.01 18.17
N ALA A 561 -16.57 19.65 19.23
CA ALA A 561 -16.50 20.41 20.49
C ALA A 561 -15.11 20.34 21.11
N VAL A 562 -14.73 21.33 21.91
CA VAL A 562 -13.52 21.27 22.72
C VAL A 562 -13.90 20.80 24.12
N THR A 563 -13.39 19.66 24.51
CA THR A 563 -13.74 18.95 25.74
C THR A 563 -12.49 18.45 26.50
N ILE A 564 -12.68 17.87 27.69
CA ILE A 564 -11.60 17.20 28.44
C ILE A 564 -10.95 16.07 27.61
N LYS A 565 -11.70 15.46 26.68
CA LYS A 565 -11.19 14.41 25.79
C LYS A 565 -10.08 14.95 24.88
N ASP A 566 -10.23 16.17 24.38
CA ASP A 566 -9.23 16.84 23.53
C ASP A 566 -7.98 17.20 24.32
N LEU A 567 -8.15 17.75 25.53
CA LEU A 567 -7.06 18.01 26.45
C LEU A 567 -6.25 16.74 26.74
N LEU A 568 -6.95 15.62 26.99
CA LEU A 568 -6.32 14.33 27.27
C LEU A 568 -5.56 13.79 26.05
N LEU A 569 -6.04 14.02 24.83
CA LEU A 569 -5.35 13.62 23.59
C LEU A 569 -4.04 14.39 23.42
N VAL A 570 -4.03 15.71 23.67
CA VAL A 570 -2.80 16.50 23.64
C VAL A 570 -1.84 16.05 24.73
N GLN A 571 -2.33 15.82 25.95
CA GLN A 571 -1.50 15.30 27.05
C GLN A 571 -0.85 13.96 26.69
N LYS A 572 -1.62 13.02 26.15
CA LYS A 572 -1.12 11.71 25.70
C LYS A 572 -0.09 11.86 24.58
N HIS A 573 -0.30 12.81 23.67
CA HIS A 573 0.67 13.10 22.60
C HIS A 573 2.00 13.61 23.16
N LEU A 574 1.96 14.57 24.09
CA LEU A 574 3.16 15.10 24.74
C LEU A 574 3.91 14.04 25.55
N LEU A 575 3.19 13.09 26.15
CA LEU A 575 3.75 11.94 26.86
C LEU A 575 4.17 10.79 25.92
N ARG A 576 4.04 10.99 24.60
CA ARG A 576 4.34 9.99 23.57
C ARG A 576 3.51 8.68 23.65
N ASN A 577 2.38 8.73 24.33
CA ASN A 577 1.44 7.60 24.44
C ASN A 577 0.47 7.53 23.24
N VAL A 578 0.32 8.64 22.50
CA VAL A 578 -0.48 8.75 21.27
C VAL A 578 0.27 9.66 20.31
N SER A 579 0.32 9.31 19.02
CA SER A 579 0.82 10.20 17.97
C SER A 579 -0.35 10.89 17.30
N LEU A 580 -0.41 12.22 17.32
CA LEU A 580 -1.37 13.01 16.56
C LEU A 580 -0.80 13.28 15.17
N SER A 581 -1.62 13.16 14.12
CA SER A 581 -1.24 13.41 12.72
C SER A 581 -2.35 14.16 11.99
N GLY A 582 -2.08 14.65 10.77
CA GLY A 582 -3.06 15.29 9.91
C GLY A 582 -3.82 16.44 10.57
N ALA A 583 -5.12 16.53 10.27
CA ALA A 583 -6.01 17.56 10.84
C ALA A 583 -6.03 17.57 12.37
N ASN A 584 -5.94 16.40 13.01
CA ASN A 584 -5.95 16.31 14.49
C ASN A 584 -4.69 16.93 15.11
N LYS A 585 -3.50 16.77 14.47
CA LYS A 585 -2.27 17.42 14.92
C LYS A 585 -2.34 18.94 14.73
N MET A 586 -2.87 19.39 13.58
CA MET A 586 -3.10 20.82 13.34
C MET A 586 -4.09 21.41 14.34
N ALA A 587 -5.19 20.70 14.63
CA ALA A 587 -6.19 21.12 15.61
C ALA A 587 -5.62 21.21 17.03
N ALA A 588 -4.57 20.43 17.34
CA ALA A 588 -3.88 20.44 18.63
C ALA A 588 -2.92 21.62 18.79
N ASP A 589 -2.38 22.17 17.70
CA ASP A 589 -1.53 23.37 17.69
C ASP A 589 -2.40 24.64 17.76
N VAL A 590 -3.03 24.85 18.90
CA VAL A 590 -3.94 26.01 19.13
C VAL A 590 -3.18 27.32 19.27
N SER A 591 -1.88 27.29 19.53
CA SER A 591 -0.99 28.45 19.54
C SER A 591 -0.52 28.87 18.14
N LYS A 592 -0.69 27.99 17.13
CA LYS A 592 -0.32 28.18 15.72
C LYS A 592 1.17 28.46 15.50
N ASP A 593 2.02 27.86 16.33
CA ASP A 593 3.48 27.98 16.21
C ASP A 593 4.13 26.79 15.46
N ASN A 594 3.32 25.93 14.84
CA ASN A 594 3.66 24.72 14.09
C ASN A 594 4.21 23.57 14.94
N ALA A 595 4.03 23.62 16.25
CA ALA A 595 4.43 22.57 17.17
C ALA A 595 3.33 22.31 18.23
N VAL A 596 3.07 21.05 18.52
CA VAL A 596 2.19 20.71 19.65
C VAL A 596 3.04 20.60 20.90
N THR A 597 2.84 21.53 21.85
CA THR A 597 3.66 21.70 23.04
C THR A 597 2.82 21.85 24.33
N ILE A 598 3.47 21.98 25.49
CA ILE A 598 2.78 22.29 26.75
C ILE A 598 2.01 23.63 26.68
N LYS A 599 2.43 24.56 25.82
CA LYS A 599 1.73 25.82 25.57
C LYS A 599 0.32 25.59 25.07
N ASP A 600 0.15 24.66 24.10
CA ASP A 600 -1.14 24.30 23.52
C ASP A 600 -2.04 23.61 24.55
N LEU A 601 -1.45 22.70 25.35
CA LEU A 601 -2.16 22.04 26.44
C LEU A 601 -2.73 23.08 27.43
N LEU A 602 -1.93 24.06 27.81
CA LEU A 602 -2.36 25.12 28.73
C LEU A 602 -3.43 26.03 28.12
N LEU A 603 -3.38 26.31 26.81
CA LEU A 603 -4.39 27.12 26.14
C LEU A 603 -5.73 26.37 26.07
N ILE A 604 -5.73 25.08 25.78
CA ILE A 604 -6.95 24.25 25.79
C ILE A 604 -7.49 24.15 27.23
N GLN A 605 -6.63 23.98 28.23
CA GLN A 605 -7.03 23.97 29.64
C GLN A 605 -7.69 25.30 30.08
N LYS A 606 -7.09 26.44 29.72
CA LYS A 606 -7.67 27.75 29.97
C LYS A 606 -9.03 27.94 29.32
N TYR A 607 -9.18 27.48 28.09
CA TYR A 607 -10.48 27.50 27.39
C TYR A 607 -11.52 26.68 28.15
N LEU A 608 -11.21 25.47 28.58
CA LEU A 608 -12.13 24.58 29.31
C LEU A 608 -12.52 25.14 30.68
N LEU A 609 -11.63 25.94 31.30
CA LEU A 609 -11.89 26.65 32.57
C LEU A 609 -12.62 27.98 32.36
N GLY A 610 -12.97 28.36 31.15
CA GLY A 610 -13.63 29.64 30.84
C GLY A 610 -12.72 30.87 31.01
N SER A 611 -11.41 30.67 31.14
CA SER A 611 -10.42 31.74 31.39
C SER A 611 -9.61 32.11 30.15
N GLY A 612 -9.95 31.57 28.98
CA GLY A 612 -9.28 31.82 27.71
C GLY A 612 -10.15 31.53 26.50
N SER A 613 -9.67 31.94 25.31
CA SER A 613 -10.32 31.63 24.02
C SER A 613 -9.34 30.91 23.10
N ILE A 614 -9.86 30.10 22.19
CA ILE A 614 -9.10 29.48 21.10
C ILE A 614 -9.50 30.18 19.78
N ASN A 615 -8.53 30.81 19.13
CA ASN A 615 -8.72 31.44 17.83
C ASN A 615 -8.77 30.39 16.72
N GLN A 616 -9.80 30.44 15.87
CA GLN A 616 -9.96 29.54 14.72
C GLN A 616 -9.21 30.01 13.47
#